data_11a2625631841a6036ea1ccf8f0a669e
#
_entry.id   11a2625631841a6036ea1ccf8f0a669e
#
_cell.length_a   1.000
_cell.length_b   1.000
_cell.length_c   1.000
_cell.angle_alpha   90.00
_cell.angle_beta   90.00
_cell.angle_gamma   90.00
#
_symmetry.space_group_name_H-M   'P 1'
#
loop_
_entity.id
_entity.type
_entity.pdbx_description
1 polymer ?
#
loop_
_entity_poly.entity_id
_entity_poly.type
_entity_poly.pdbx_seq_one_letter_code
_entity_poly.pdbx_strand_id
1 'polypeptide(L)'
;MTPFTFSGTTIVSSYAENATRMVPGLRDLPKMAGALLAERVPTDARILVLGAGGGLELKGFAEMQPGWRFDGVDPSAEMLQLAHTTLGPLASRARLHEGYIDTAPMGPFDGATCLLTLHFLPRAKRLETLKQMHVRLRAGAPLVVIHHSFPNEGPDQDKWLQRNAAFAVASGMPSAQAENIRALKERLPVLSPEQDTDLLSEAGFTHIEL
;
A
#
# COMPACT_ATOMS: atom_id res chain seq x y z
N MET A 1 10.84 -16.26 -8.47
CA MET A 1 10.82 -15.82 -7.06
C MET A 1 9.37 -15.95 -6.60
N THR A 2 9.14 -16.66 -5.51
CA THR A 2 7.80 -16.75 -4.88
C THR A 2 7.41 -15.35 -4.40
N PRO A 3 6.19 -14.86 -4.67
CA PRO A 3 5.74 -13.56 -4.19
C PRO A 3 5.82 -13.50 -2.66
N PHE A 4 6.20 -12.35 -2.13
CA PHE A 4 6.24 -12.14 -0.69
C PHE A 4 4.79 -12.08 -0.18
N THR A 5 4.37 -13.09 0.58
CA THR A 5 3.04 -13.17 1.19
C THR A 5 3.18 -13.16 2.71
N PHE A 6 2.41 -12.32 3.38
CA PHE A 6 2.28 -12.37 4.83
C PHE A 6 1.38 -13.55 5.18
N SER A 7 1.97 -14.66 5.63
CA SER A 7 1.25 -15.86 6.06
C SER A 7 1.79 -16.32 7.42
N GLY A 8 0.89 -16.88 8.23
CA GLY A 8 1.18 -17.36 9.57
C GLY A 8 0.56 -16.50 10.68
N THR A 9 -0.15 -17.14 11.58
CA THR A 9 -0.97 -16.52 12.64
C THR A 9 -0.18 -15.54 13.54
N THR A 10 1.09 -15.85 13.82
CA THR A 10 1.97 -14.99 14.65
C THR A 10 2.40 -13.73 13.92
N ILE A 11 2.63 -13.80 12.60
CA ILE A 11 3.00 -12.64 11.78
C ILE A 11 1.81 -11.69 11.67
N VAL A 12 0.63 -12.22 11.46
CA VAL A 12 -0.61 -11.45 11.30
C VAL A 12 -1.00 -10.76 12.61
N SER A 13 -0.88 -11.42 13.76
CA SER A 13 -1.27 -10.84 15.06
C SER A 13 -0.38 -9.67 15.52
N SER A 14 0.92 -9.68 15.16
CA SER A 14 1.86 -8.61 15.49
C SER A 14 2.06 -7.59 14.34
N TYR A 15 1.35 -7.78 13.22
CA TYR A 15 1.55 -7.00 12.00
C TYR A 15 1.43 -5.49 12.22
N ALA A 16 0.34 -5.04 12.81
CA ALA A 16 0.06 -3.61 12.99
C ALA A 16 1.10 -2.91 13.89
N GLU A 17 1.53 -3.58 14.96
CA GLU A 17 2.54 -3.04 15.88
C GLU A 17 3.92 -2.99 15.22
N ASN A 18 4.34 -4.08 14.58
CA ASN A 18 5.61 -4.14 13.89
C ASN A 18 5.67 -3.16 12.70
N ALA A 19 4.60 -3.05 11.92
CA ALA A 19 4.52 -2.11 10.82
C ALA A 19 4.67 -0.65 11.30
N THR A 20 4.05 -0.29 12.42
CA THR A 20 4.16 1.06 13.01
C THR A 20 5.60 1.39 13.42
N ARG A 21 6.36 0.40 13.89
CA ARG A 21 7.78 0.58 14.24
C ARG A 21 8.70 0.69 13.04
N MET A 22 8.31 0.11 11.89
CA MET A 22 9.15 0.04 10.68
C MET A 22 8.87 1.13 9.65
N VAL A 23 7.64 1.66 9.64
CA VAL A 23 7.18 2.61 8.63
C VAL A 23 6.92 3.96 9.27
N PRO A 24 7.76 4.98 8.97
CA PRO A 24 7.53 6.34 9.45
C PRO A 24 6.14 6.84 9.03
N GLY A 25 5.39 7.40 9.98
CA GLY A 25 4.07 7.99 9.69
C GLY A 25 2.95 7.00 9.38
N LEU A 26 3.14 5.69 9.54
CA LEU A 26 2.14 4.67 9.15
C LEU A 26 0.72 4.98 9.62
N ARG A 27 0.58 5.50 10.84
CA ARG A 27 -0.74 5.81 11.44
C ARG A 27 -1.46 6.96 10.74
N ASP A 28 -0.71 7.84 10.07
CA ASP A 28 -1.24 9.01 9.40
C ASP A 28 -1.44 8.79 7.89
N LEU A 29 -0.84 7.74 7.31
CA LEU A 29 -0.96 7.45 5.88
C LEU A 29 -2.42 7.35 5.40
N PRO A 30 -3.36 6.67 6.10
CA PRO A 30 -4.76 6.66 5.68
C PRO A 30 -5.40 8.05 5.67
N LYS A 31 -5.05 8.92 6.64
CA LYS A 31 -5.58 10.29 6.68
C LYS A 31 -5.04 11.12 5.52
N MET A 32 -3.75 11.03 5.25
CA MET A 32 -3.12 11.75 4.14
C MET A 32 -3.67 11.30 2.80
N ALA A 33 -3.70 9.98 2.55
CA ALA A 33 -4.24 9.42 1.31
C ALA A 33 -5.75 9.70 1.15
N GLY A 34 -6.52 9.60 2.22
CA GLY A 34 -7.94 9.90 2.23
C GLY A 34 -8.25 11.37 1.94
N ALA A 35 -7.43 12.31 2.44
CA ALA A 35 -7.56 13.74 2.14
C ALA A 35 -7.31 14.01 0.65
N LEU A 36 -6.25 13.46 0.07
CA LEU A 36 -5.94 13.59 -1.36
C LEU A 36 -7.04 13.00 -2.26
N LEU A 37 -7.57 11.83 -1.91
CA LEU A 37 -8.69 11.25 -2.64
C LEU A 37 -9.93 12.13 -2.57
N ALA A 38 -10.27 12.64 -1.37
CA ALA A 38 -11.49 13.44 -1.13
C ALA A 38 -11.54 14.75 -1.92
N GLU A 39 -10.40 15.26 -2.39
CA GLU A 39 -10.35 16.43 -3.26
C GLU A 39 -11.02 16.19 -4.63
N ARG A 40 -11.07 14.93 -5.10
CA ARG A 40 -11.43 14.60 -6.47
C ARG A 40 -12.55 13.57 -6.62
N VAL A 41 -12.89 12.84 -5.54
CA VAL A 41 -13.91 11.79 -5.62
C VAL A 41 -15.23 12.27 -4.99
N PRO A 42 -16.40 11.74 -5.42
CA PRO A 42 -17.68 12.07 -4.82
C PRO A 42 -17.80 11.56 -3.37
N THR A 43 -18.76 12.11 -2.62
CA THR A 43 -18.99 11.74 -1.22
C THR A 43 -19.48 10.30 -1.02
N ASP A 44 -19.99 9.66 -2.06
CA ASP A 44 -20.45 8.26 -2.10
C ASP A 44 -19.54 7.38 -2.97
N ALA A 45 -18.27 7.77 -3.08
CA ALA A 45 -17.28 7.13 -3.95
C ALA A 45 -17.11 5.63 -3.72
N ARG A 46 -16.81 4.94 -4.80
CA ARG A 46 -16.32 3.56 -4.79
C ARG A 46 -14.81 3.53 -5.00
N ILE A 47 -14.08 3.09 -3.99
CA ILE A 47 -12.61 3.13 -3.93
C ILE A 47 -12.04 1.71 -4.07
N LEU A 48 -11.05 1.55 -4.96
CA LEU A 48 -10.23 0.34 -5.06
C LEU A 48 -9.02 0.46 -4.13
N VAL A 49 -8.82 -0.52 -3.26
CA VAL A 49 -7.69 -0.58 -2.33
C VAL A 49 -6.85 -1.82 -2.67
N LEU A 50 -5.71 -1.62 -3.32
CA LEU A 50 -4.80 -2.70 -3.70
C LEU A 50 -3.73 -2.88 -2.61
N GLY A 51 -3.61 -4.11 -2.10
CA GLY A 51 -2.80 -4.43 -0.92
C GLY A 51 -3.56 -4.07 0.37
N ALA A 52 -4.84 -4.44 0.44
CA ALA A 52 -5.72 -4.10 1.57
C ALA A 52 -5.21 -4.63 2.92
N GLY A 53 -4.35 -5.65 2.90
CA GLY A 53 -3.66 -6.17 4.06
C GLY A 53 -4.60 -6.43 5.24
N GLY A 54 -4.18 -6.02 6.44
CA GLY A 54 -4.98 -6.13 7.67
C GLY A 54 -6.08 -5.07 7.84
N GLY A 55 -6.40 -4.29 6.81
CA GLY A 55 -7.55 -3.38 6.78
C GLY A 55 -7.35 -2.04 7.49
N LEU A 56 -6.13 -1.66 7.87
CA LEU A 56 -5.86 -0.40 8.58
C LEU A 56 -6.26 0.83 7.75
N GLU A 57 -5.90 0.84 6.46
CA GLU A 57 -6.28 1.95 5.57
C GLU A 57 -7.77 1.94 5.27
N LEU A 58 -8.37 0.77 5.02
CA LEU A 58 -9.81 0.63 4.81
C LEU A 58 -10.61 1.20 5.99
N LYS A 59 -10.19 0.87 7.23
CA LYS A 59 -10.82 1.40 8.44
C LYS A 59 -10.66 2.92 8.52
N GLY A 60 -9.45 3.43 8.32
CA GLY A 60 -9.19 4.87 8.35
C GLY A 60 -10.05 5.63 7.34
N PHE A 61 -10.16 5.15 6.10
CA PHE A 61 -11.02 5.75 5.09
C PHE A 61 -12.50 5.66 5.46
N ALA A 62 -12.94 4.50 5.96
CA ALA A 62 -14.34 4.29 6.33
C ALA A 62 -14.78 5.16 7.52
N GLU A 63 -13.89 5.44 8.46
CA GLU A 63 -14.14 6.36 9.57
C GLU A 63 -14.21 7.82 9.11
N MET A 64 -13.33 8.24 8.18
CA MET A 64 -13.26 9.61 7.67
C MET A 64 -14.38 9.94 6.67
N GLN A 65 -14.79 8.97 5.87
CA GLN A 65 -15.71 9.15 4.73
C GLN A 65 -16.91 8.19 4.84
N PRO A 66 -18.00 8.60 5.53
CA PRO A 66 -19.12 7.71 5.81
C PRO A 66 -19.83 7.15 4.57
N GLY A 67 -19.79 7.86 3.45
CA GLY A 67 -20.45 7.46 2.19
C GLY A 67 -19.63 6.51 1.32
N TRP A 68 -18.32 6.42 1.53
CA TRP A 68 -17.45 5.62 0.65
C TRP A 68 -17.69 4.12 0.81
N ARG A 69 -17.55 3.41 -0.30
CA ARG A 69 -17.55 1.94 -0.40
C ARG A 69 -16.23 1.47 -0.98
N PHE A 70 -15.79 0.29 -0.57
CA PHE A 70 -14.45 -0.20 -0.87
C PHE A 70 -14.49 -1.57 -1.53
N ASP A 71 -13.60 -1.77 -2.50
CA ASP A 71 -13.18 -3.09 -2.96
C ASP A 71 -11.70 -3.25 -2.58
N GLY A 72 -11.41 -4.06 -1.56
CA GLY A 72 -10.07 -4.33 -1.06
C GLY A 72 -9.52 -5.64 -1.65
N VAL A 73 -8.30 -5.61 -2.15
CA VAL A 73 -7.63 -6.78 -2.78
C VAL A 73 -6.34 -7.08 -2.06
N ASP A 74 -6.14 -8.34 -1.67
CA ASP A 74 -4.89 -8.81 -1.06
C ASP A 74 -4.70 -10.32 -1.32
N PRO A 75 -3.48 -10.80 -1.61
CA PRO A 75 -3.25 -12.21 -1.89
C PRO A 75 -3.26 -13.12 -0.64
N SER A 76 -3.30 -12.56 0.57
CA SER A 76 -3.33 -13.34 1.82
C SER A 76 -4.74 -13.41 2.39
N ALA A 77 -5.31 -14.61 2.40
CA ALA A 77 -6.60 -14.88 3.04
C ALA A 77 -6.60 -14.52 4.53
N GLU A 78 -5.49 -14.77 5.23
CA GLU A 78 -5.32 -14.43 6.65
C GLU A 78 -5.34 -12.91 6.88
N MET A 79 -4.69 -12.15 5.98
CA MET A 79 -4.73 -10.69 6.05
C MET A 79 -6.14 -10.16 5.78
N LEU A 80 -6.87 -10.71 4.82
CA LEU A 80 -8.26 -10.33 4.57
C LEU A 80 -9.19 -10.68 5.74
N GLN A 81 -8.95 -11.80 6.42
CA GLN A 81 -9.68 -12.13 7.65
C GLN A 81 -9.39 -11.12 8.76
N LEU A 82 -8.13 -10.70 8.91
CA LEU A 82 -7.75 -9.62 9.83
C LEU A 82 -8.42 -8.30 9.42
N ALA A 83 -8.45 -7.98 8.13
CA ALA A 83 -9.11 -6.76 7.62
C ALA A 83 -10.60 -6.73 7.99
N HIS A 84 -11.30 -7.86 7.85
CA HIS A 84 -12.70 -7.98 8.27
C HIS A 84 -12.86 -7.69 9.76
N THR A 85 -11.98 -8.26 10.60
CA THR A 85 -11.98 -8.04 12.06
C THR A 85 -11.65 -6.57 12.40
N THR A 86 -10.66 -5.98 11.72
CA THR A 86 -10.23 -4.59 11.91
C THR A 86 -11.34 -3.59 11.57
N LEU A 87 -12.09 -3.84 10.50
CA LEU A 87 -13.23 -3.03 10.07
C LEU A 87 -14.40 -3.11 11.06
N GLY A 88 -14.63 -4.27 11.68
CA GLY A 88 -15.73 -4.45 12.63
C GLY A 88 -17.08 -4.05 12.02
N PRO A 89 -17.85 -3.13 12.63
CA PRO A 89 -19.14 -2.69 12.10
C PRO A 89 -19.08 -2.04 10.72
N LEU A 90 -17.91 -1.54 10.31
CA LEU A 90 -17.70 -0.90 9.01
C LEU A 90 -17.48 -1.90 7.87
N ALA A 91 -17.35 -3.20 8.18
CA ALA A 91 -17.09 -4.26 7.19
C ALA A 91 -18.19 -4.36 6.11
N SER A 92 -19.43 -3.96 6.42
CA SER A 92 -20.52 -3.93 5.44
C SER A 92 -20.29 -2.98 4.26
N ARG A 93 -19.34 -2.05 4.37
CA ARG A 93 -18.95 -1.11 3.33
C ARG A 93 -17.76 -1.57 2.48
N ALA A 94 -17.12 -2.69 2.83
CA ALA A 94 -15.95 -3.23 2.14
C ALA A 94 -16.28 -4.62 1.56
N ARG A 95 -15.91 -4.83 0.30
CA ARG A 95 -15.84 -6.16 -0.32
C ARG A 95 -14.37 -6.52 -0.41
N LEU A 96 -14.01 -7.69 0.11
CA LEU A 96 -12.62 -8.16 0.14
C LEU A 96 -12.46 -9.28 -0.89
N HIS A 97 -11.41 -9.18 -1.70
CA HIS A 97 -11.12 -10.11 -2.80
C HIS A 97 -9.73 -10.70 -2.58
N GLU A 98 -9.65 -12.01 -2.47
CA GLU A 98 -8.37 -12.72 -2.38
C GLU A 98 -7.72 -12.80 -3.75
N GLY A 99 -6.46 -12.37 -3.85
CA GLY A 99 -5.63 -12.43 -5.05
C GLY A 99 -4.92 -11.12 -5.34
N TYR A 100 -4.57 -10.95 -6.61
CA TYR A 100 -3.87 -9.77 -7.13
C TYR A 100 -4.84 -8.86 -7.88
N ILE A 101 -4.30 -7.84 -8.57
CA ILE A 101 -5.12 -6.85 -9.28
C ILE A 101 -6.06 -7.47 -10.32
N ASP A 102 -5.71 -8.61 -10.91
CA ASP A 102 -6.51 -9.35 -11.89
C ASP A 102 -7.80 -9.93 -11.30
N THR A 103 -7.84 -10.19 -9.99
CA THR A 103 -9.06 -10.63 -9.28
C THR A 103 -9.98 -9.48 -8.88
N ALA A 104 -9.49 -8.23 -8.94
CA ALA A 104 -10.30 -7.06 -8.65
C ALA A 104 -11.43 -6.89 -9.67
N PRO A 105 -12.63 -6.43 -9.26
CA PRO A 105 -13.68 -6.06 -10.20
C PRO A 105 -13.18 -5.03 -11.23
N MET A 106 -13.75 -5.07 -12.44
CA MET A 106 -13.34 -4.15 -13.52
C MET A 106 -13.71 -2.68 -13.27
N GLY A 107 -14.49 -2.40 -12.24
CA GLY A 107 -14.89 -1.03 -11.94
C GLY A 107 -16.14 -0.60 -12.73
N PRO A 108 -16.26 0.69 -13.12
CA PRO A 108 -15.30 1.76 -12.87
C PRO A 108 -15.25 2.20 -11.40
N PHE A 109 -14.06 2.56 -10.93
CA PHE A 109 -13.84 3.12 -9.60
C PHE A 109 -13.66 4.64 -9.66
N ASP A 110 -14.09 5.33 -8.61
CA ASP A 110 -13.97 6.79 -8.48
C ASP A 110 -12.58 7.22 -8.02
N GLY A 111 -11.82 6.31 -7.41
CA GLY A 111 -10.44 6.49 -6.98
C GLY A 111 -9.82 5.17 -6.57
N ALA A 112 -8.50 5.17 -6.39
CA ALA A 112 -7.78 4.00 -5.90
C ALA A 112 -6.63 4.36 -4.99
N THR A 113 -6.23 3.40 -4.13
CA THR A 113 -4.98 3.44 -3.38
C THR A 113 -4.16 2.18 -3.58
N CYS A 114 -2.84 2.34 -3.44
CA CYS A 114 -1.89 1.24 -3.34
C CYS A 114 -0.81 1.63 -2.33
N LEU A 115 -1.05 1.32 -1.05
CA LEU A 115 -0.18 1.72 0.04
C LEU A 115 0.72 0.55 0.46
N LEU A 116 2.03 0.81 0.54
CA LEU A 116 3.06 -0.12 1.02
C LEU A 116 3.09 -1.49 0.30
N THR A 117 2.72 -1.52 -0.98
CA THR A 117 2.55 -2.77 -1.74
C THR A 117 3.49 -2.85 -2.94
N LEU A 118 3.59 -1.80 -3.78
CA LEU A 118 4.30 -1.88 -5.05
C LEU A 118 5.80 -2.20 -4.91
N HIS A 119 6.45 -1.80 -3.82
CA HIS A 119 7.87 -2.07 -3.61
C HIS A 119 8.23 -3.57 -3.46
N PHE A 120 7.24 -4.45 -3.32
CA PHE A 120 7.45 -5.90 -3.38
C PHE A 120 7.49 -6.45 -4.80
N LEU A 121 7.06 -5.67 -5.79
CA LEU A 121 6.92 -6.12 -7.17
C LEU A 121 8.14 -5.70 -8.02
N PRO A 122 8.74 -6.61 -8.80
CA PRO A 122 9.71 -6.24 -9.83
C PRO A 122 9.11 -5.25 -10.82
N ARG A 123 9.95 -4.37 -11.42
CA ARG A 123 9.52 -3.28 -12.31
C ARG A 123 8.45 -3.70 -13.34
N ALA A 124 8.65 -4.81 -14.03
CA ALA A 124 7.71 -5.27 -15.06
C ALA A 124 6.33 -5.61 -14.48
N LYS A 125 6.30 -6.29 -13.31
CA LYS A 125 5.04 -6.62 -12.63
C LYS A 125 4.37 -5.39 -12.02
N ARG A 126 5.16 -4.44 -11.53
CA ARG A 126 4.65 -3.15 -11.04
C ARG A 126 3.96 -2.39 -12.17
N LEU A 127 4.57 -2.31 -13.35
CA LEU A 127 3.97 -1.69 -14.54
C LEU A 127 2.66 -2.36 -14.95
N GLU A 128 2.66 -3.70 -15.03
CA GLU A 128 1.45 -4.46 -15.34
C GLU A 128 0.33 -4.17 -14.33
N THR A 129 0.66 -4.17 -13.03
CA THR A 129 -0.27 -3.84 -11.95
C THR A 129 -0.84 -2.44 -12.09
N LEU A 130 0.01 -1.43 -12.34
CA LEU A 130 -0.43 -0.04 -12.53
C LEU A 130 -1.32 0.12 -13.76
N LYS A 131 -1.02 -0.54 -14.88
CA LYS A 131 -1.89 -0.57 -16.08
C LYS A 131 -3.25 -1.18 -15.75
N GLN A 132 -3.28 -2.25 -14.97
CA GLN A 132 -4.52 -2.87 -14.54
C GLN A 132 -5.32 -2.01 -13.56
N MET A 133 -4.67 -1.21 -12.73
CA MET A 133 -5.35 -0.20 -11.91
C MET A 133 -5.92 0.92 -12.78
N HIS A 134 -5.13 1.43 -13.72
CA HIS A 134 -5.54 2.52 -14.61
C HIS A 134 -6.83 2.19 -15.39
N VAL A 135 -6.94 0.99 -15.98
CA VAL A 135 -8.14 0.59 -16.75
C VAL A 135 -9.37 0.37 -15.90
N ARG A 136 -9.24 0.25 -14.58
CA ARG A 136 -10.35 0.10 -13.62
C ARG A 136 -10.84 1.43 -13.08
N LEU A 137 -10.10 2.50 -13.28
CA LEU A 137 -10.46 3.84 -12.85
C LEU A 137 -11.31 4.56 -13.89
N ARG A 138 -12.19 5.43 -13.46
CA ARG A 138 -12.83 6.40 -14.35
C ARG A 138 -11.80 7.37 -14.92
N ALA A 139 -12.07 7.94 -16.06
CA ALA A 139 -11.24 8.99 -16.61
C ALA A 139 -11.08 10.15 -15.61
N GLY A 140 -9.84 10.53 -15.31
CA GLY A 140 -9.51 11.57 -14.34
C GLY A 140 -9.62 11.18 -12.87
N ALA A 141 -9.94 9.92 -12.55
CA ALA A 141 -9.98 9.44 -11.17
C ALA A 141 -8.57 9.38 -10.56
N PRO A 142 -8.41 9.78 -9.28
CA PRO A 142 -7.11 9.79 -8.62
C PRO A 142 -6.65 8.40 -8.23
N LEU A 143 -5.32 8.18 -8.33
CA LEU A 143 -4.60 7.08 -7.70
C LEU A 143 -3.62 7.66 -6.68
N VAL A 144 -3.70 7.22 -5.43
CA VAL A 144 -2.68 7.53 -4.40
C VAL A 144 -1.79 6.32 -4.17
N VAL A 145 -0.49 6.51 -4.36
CA VAL A 145 0.53 5.47 -4.17
C VAL A 145 1.50 5.91 -3.07
N ILE A 146 1.71 5.04 -2.09
CA ILE A 146 2.71 5.24 -1.02
C ILE A 146 3.50 3.95 -0.85
N HIS A 147 4.81 4.00 -1.02
CA HIS A 147 5.68 2.85 -0.81
C HIS A 147 7.14 3.27 -0.55
N HIS A 148 8.02 2.31 -0.32
CA HIS A 148 9.43 2.58 -0.24
C HIS A 148 9.95 2.98 -1.63
N SER A 149 10.42 4.23 -1.75
CA SER A 149 11.02 4.78 -2.95
C SER A 149 12.20 5.66 -2.53
N PHE A 150 13.39 5.34 -3.00
CA PHE A 150 14.63 6.05 -2.69
C PHE A 150 15.69 5.69 -3.73
N PRO A 151 16.78 6.49 -3.88
CA PRO A 151 17.88 6.12 -4.76
C PRO A 151 18.35 4.70 -4.46
N ASN A 152 18.25 3.81 -5.44
CA ASN A 152 18.39 2.37 -5.28
C ASN A 152 19.78 1.85 -5.69
N GLU A 153 20.75 2.74 -5.89
CA GLU A 153 22.12 2.43 -6.26
C GLU A 153 23.13 3.24 -5.45
N GLY A 154 24.31 2.66 -5.27
CA GLY A 154 25.45 3.33 -4.66
C GLY A 154 25.27 3.68 -3.17
N PRO A 155 26.06 4.65 -2.67
CA PRO A 155 26.08 4.99 -1.25
C PRO A 155 24.79 5.59 -0.70
N ASP A 156 23.94 6.14 -1.57
CA ASP A 156 22.65 6.70 -1.16
C ASP A 156 21.65 5.61 -0.78
N GLN A 157 21.66 4.46 -1.43
CA GLN A 157 20.84 3.32 -1.03
C GLN A 157 21.11 2.92 0.42
N ASP A 158 22.38 2.69 0.75
CA ASP A 158 22.79 2.27 2.10
C ASP A 158 22.42 3.33 3.16
N LYS A 159 22.64 4.59 2.86
CA LYS A 159 22.25 5.71 3.73
C LYS A 159 20.75 5.72 4.04
N TRP A 160 19.88 5.47 3.06
CA TRP A 160 18.42 5.44 3.30
C TRP A 160 18.00 4.21 4.09
N LEU A 161 18.61 3.06 3.84
CA LEU A 161 18.39 1.84 4.62
C LEU A 161 18.83 2.01 6.08
N GLN A 162 19.98 2.64 6.33
CA GLN A 162 20.47 2.96 7.68
C GLN A 162 19.52 3.91 8.42
N ARG A 163 19.04 4.96 7.76
CA ARG A 163 18.04 5.89 8.34
C ARG A 163 16.76 5.19 8.75
N ASN A 164 16.27 4.27 7.91
CA ASN A 164 15.08 3.49 8.21
C ASN A 164 15.32 2.54 9.40
N ALA A 165 16.47 1.88 9.47
CA ALA A 165 16.84 1.04 10.62
C ALA A 165 16.93 1.87 11.92
N ALA A 166 17.55 3.04 11.85
CA ALA A 166 17.63 3.95 12.99
C ALA A 166 16.24 4.41 13.49
N PHE A 167 15.32 4.71 12.57
CA PHE A 167 13.93 5.00 12.92
C PHE A 167 13.26 3.81 13.62
N ALA A 168 13.45 2.58 13.13
CA ALA A 168 12.87 1.39 13.75
C ALA A 168 13.38 1.19 15.18
N VAL A 169 14.68 1.38 15.42
CA VAL A 169 15.27 1.34 16.77
C VAL A 169 14.71 2.43 17.68
N ALA A 170 14.63 3.66 17.19
CA ALA A 170 14.03 4.78 17.93
C ALA A 170 12.55 4.55 18.25
N SER A 171 11.86 3.73 17.44
CA SER A 171 10.47 3.32 17.64
C SER A 171 10.32 2.08 18.56
N GLY A 172 11.40 1.67 19.24
CA GLY A 172 11.39 0.58 20.21
C GLY A 172 11.63 -0.82 19.65
N MET A 173 12.18 -0.92 18.44
CA MET A 173 12.60 -2.21 17.88
C MET A 173 13.99 -2.59 18.38
N PRO A 174 14.26 -3.86 18.78
CA PRO A 174 15.61 -4.32 19.07
C PRO A 174 16.55 -4.12 17.89
N SER A 175 17.78 -3.63 18.15
CA SER A 175 18.76 -3.31 17.09
C SER A 175 19.04 -4.49 16.16
N ALA A 176 19.17 -5.71 16.70
CA ALA A 176 19.38 -6.91 15.89
C ALA A 176 18.20 -7.19 14.93
N GLN A 177 16.97 -6.93 15.36
CA GLN A 177 15.79 -7.08 14.52
C GLN A 177 15.74 -5.98 13.44
N ALA A 178 16.06 -4.74 13.79
CA ALA A 178 16.13 -3.64 12.83
C ALA A 178 17.17 -3.90 11.73
N GLU A 179 18.33 -4.46 12.09
CA GLU A 179 19.37 -4.84 11.12
C GLU A 179 18.92 -5.98 10.19
N ASN A 180 18.23 -6.99 10.71
CA ASN A 180 17.67 -8.06 9.89
C ASN A 180 16.65 -7.51 8.87
N ILE A 181 15.83 -6.53 9.27
CA ILE A 181 14.86 -5.87 8.38
C ILE A 181 15.60 -5.01 7.35
N ARG A 182 16.68 -4.32 7.73
CA ARG A 182 17.53 -3.57 6.79
C ARG A 182 18.04 -4.49 5.68
N ALA A 183 18.63 -5.63 6.06
CA ALA A 183 19.15 -6.62 5.12
C ALA A 183 18.05 -7.23 4.22
N LEU A 184 16.81 -7.36 4.74
CA LEU A 184 15.68 -7.80 3.94
C LEU A 184 15.27 -6.73 2.92
N LYS A 185 15.17 -5.46 3.35
CA LYS A 185 14.79 -4.34 2.49
C LYS A 185 15.79 -4.06 1.37
N GLU A 186 17.07 -4.32 1.61
CA GLU A 186 18.13 -4.23 0.60
C GLU A 186 17.87 -5.13 -0.62
N ARG A 187 17.10 -6.23 -0.41
CA ARG A 187 16.74 -7.19 -1.48
C ARG A 187 15.42 -6.86 -2.16
N LEU A 188 14.67 -5.86 -1.70
CA LEU A 188 13.44 -5.44 -2.34
C LEU A 188 13.74 -4.75 -3.67
N PRO A 189 12.90 -4.95 -4.69
CA PRO A 189 13.03 -4.28 -5.98
C PRO A 189 12.55 -2.81 -5.91
N VAL A 190 13.15 -2.03 -4.99
CA VAL A 190 12.83 -0.61 -4.81
C VAL A 190 13.28 0.18 -6.03
N LEU A 191 12.48 1.15 -6.42
CA LEU A 191 12.79 2.13 -7.46
C LEU A 191 13.04 3.50 -6.84
N SER A 192 13.75 4.38 -7.56
CA SER A 192 13.85 5.78 -7.17
C SER A 192 12.53 6.52 -7.43
N PRO A 193 12.31 7.69 -6.80
CA PRO A 193 11.11 8.51 -7.07
C PRO A 193 10.93 8.83 -8.55
N GLU A 194 12.01 9.12 -9.27
CA GLU A 194 11.99 9.40 -10.71
C GLU A 194 11.56 8.15 -11.50
N GLN A 195 12.12 6.99 -11.18
CA GLN A 195 11.74 5.73 -11.82
C GLN A 195 10.29 5.34 -11.55
N ASP A 196 9.77 5.62 -10.35
CA ASP A 196 8.35 5.40 -10.02
C ASP A 196 7.43 6.36 -10.78
N THR A 197 7.83 7.63 -10.94
CA THR A 197 7.10 8.63 -11.74
C THR A 197 7.05 8.23 -13.21
N ASP A 198 8.18 7.81 -13.79
CA ASP A 198 8.25 7.32 -15.17
C ASP A 198 7.34 6.11 -15.36
N LEU A 199 7.33 5.21 -14.39
CA LEU A 199 6.51 4.00 -14.44
C LEU A 199 5.00 4.30 -14.39
N LEU A 200 4.59 5.27 -13.57
CA LEU A 200 3.20 5.75 -13.54
C LEU A 200 2.80 6.37 -14.89
N SER A 201 3.68 7.18 -15.48
CA SER A 201 3.47 7.76 -16.82
C SER A 201 3.35 6.67 -17.90
N GLU A 202 4.23 5.66 -17.88
CA GLU A 202 4.19 4.48 -18.78
C GLU A 202 2.90 3.65 -18.62
N ALA A 203 2.32 3.66 -17.42
CA ALA A 203 1.05 2.99 -17.13
C ALA A 203 -0.18 3.78 -17.59
N GLY A 204 -0.03 5.04 -18.03
CA GLY A 204 -1.09 5.89 -18.55
C GLY A 204 -1.58 6.98 -17.58
N PHE A 205 -0.99 7.09 -16.39
CA PHE A 205 -1.33 8.16 -15.45
C PHE A 205 -0.73 9.50 -15.87
N THR A 206 -1.46 10.58 -15.62
CA THR A 206 -1.07 11.96 -15.92
C THR A 206 -1.20 12.82 -14.66
N HIS A 207 -0.61 14.03 -14.67
CA HIS A 207 -0.64 14.95 -13.52
C HIS A 207 -0.10 14.26 -12.24
N ILE A 208 1.10 13.67 -12.37
CA ILE A 208 1.76 12.96 -11.28
C ILE A 208 2.45 14.00 -10.40
N GLU A 209 2.14 13.97 -9.11
CA GLU A 209 2.70 14.85 -8.07
C GLU A 209 3.39 14.00 -7.01
N LEU A 210 4.53 14.49 -6.46
CA LEU A 210 5.31 13.86 -5.38
C LEU A 210 5.25 14.70 -4.11
#